data_9b6fe1ce3190b575da0264e8c791dbe6
#
_entry.id   9b6fe1ce3190b575da0264e8c791dbe6
#
_cell.length_a   1.000
_cell.length_b   1.000
_cell.length_c   1.000
_cell.angle_alpha   90.00
_cell.angle_beta   90.00
_cell.angle_gamma   90.00
#
_symmetry.space_group_name_H-M   'P 1'
#
loop_
_entity.id
_entity.type
_entity.pdbx_description
1 polymer ?
#
loop_
_entity_poly.entity_id
_entity_poly.type
_entity_poly.pdbx_seq_one_letter_code
_entity_poly.pdbx_strand_id
1 'polypeptide(L)'
;NKKEYKKWLGLLCAMIGLCVILLSVYYWRIRETANSQHSYLQIEASEEQFQDKTGYIEVREMEQQFIVDENELTEFNVMFRKLEQQAEEPVQVELLKATDREQIQKWEIDGNTVGDYSYQTFHLSVPLEGIMGEKYIIHVTIPENSAIVPAVTNYEAYGEHVKTDGNDETGCMVFNLQATNAFLKNIYACVGVILCLSLVAFGLLLMRKEKRVEWYFLVLGLFMGSMYIVLFPPNT
;
A
#
# COMPACT_ATOMS: atom_id res chain seq x y z
N ASN A 1 50.02 -10.83 -26.34
CA ASN A 1 48.61 -10.48 -26.63
C ASN A 1 47.57 -11.49 -26.14
N LYS A 2 47.85 -12.81 -26.18
CA LYS A 2 46.94 -13.86 -25.69
C LYS A 2 46.73 -13.79 -24.15
N LYS A 3 47.74 -13.30 -23.42
CA LYS A 3 47.70 -13.15 -21.96
C LYS A 3 46.90 -11.93 -21.52
N GLU A 4 46.91 -10.85 -22.29
CA GLU A 4 46.07 -9.66 -22.07
C GLU A 4 44.60 -9.96 -22.38
N TYR A 5 44.31 -10.66 -23.47
CA TYR A 5 42.92 -11.09 -23.80
C TYR A 5 42.27 -11.91 -22.70
N LYS A 6 43.02 -12.88 -22.12
CA LYS A 6 42.52 -13.69 -21.00
C LYS A 6 42.20 -12.86 -19.75
N LYS A 7 43.00 -11.82 -19.45
CA LYS A 7 42.73 -10.89 -18.34
C LYS A 7 41.42 -10.10 -18.55
N TRP A 8 41.24 -9.60 -19.79
CA TRP A 8 40.05 -8.84 -20.16
C TRP A 8 38.80 -9.71 -20.16
N LEU A 9 38.90 -10.98 -20.63
CA LEU A 9 37.79 -11.92 -20.58
C LEU A 9 37.42 -12.26 -19.13
N GLY A 10 38.43 -12.45 -18.25
CA GLY A 10 38.17 -12.67 -16.83
C GLY A 10 37.49 -11.48 -16.15
N LEU A 11 37.91 -10.25 -16.47
CA LEU A 11 37.28 -9.03 -15.97
C LEU A 11 35.83 -8.91 -16.44
N LEU A 12 35.56 -9.20 -17.72
CA LEU A 12 34.22 -9.17 -18.29
C LEU A 12 33.33 -10.21 -17.61
N CYS A 13 33.81 -11.42 -17.40
CA CYS A 13 33.06 -12.46 -16.68
C CYS A 13 32.77 -12.07 -15.22
N ALA A 14 33.74 -11.45 -14.52
CA ALA A 14 33.53 -10.97 -13.16
C ALA A 14 32.48 -9.84 -13.11
N MET A 15 32.49 -8.93 -14.08
CA MET A 15 31.50 -7.87 -14.19
C MET A 15 30.10 -8.41 -14.49
N ILE A 16 29.97 -9.38 -15.40
CA ILE A 16 28.69 -10.05 -15.68
C ILE A 16 28.20 -10.78 -14.42
N GLY A 17 29.07 -11.49 -13.71
CA GLY A 17 28.72 -12.16 -12.46
C GLY A 17 28.22 -11.17 -11.40
N LEU A 18 28.90 -10.03 -11.24
CA LEU A 18 28.47 -8.95 -10.35
C LEU A 18 27.11 -8.40 -10.74
N CYS A 19 26.89 -8.16 -12.05
CA CYS A 19 25.59 -7.72 -12.57
C CYS A 19 24.46 -8.71 -12.23
N VAL A 20 24.69 -10.01 -12.40
CA VAL A 20 23.71 -11.05 -12.08
C VAL A 20 23.39 -11.06 -10.58
N ILE A 21 24.40 -10.95 -9.72
CA ILE A 21 24.20 -10.88 -8.27
C ILE A 21 23.39 -9.62 -7.90
N LEU A 22 23.77 -8.45 -8.40
CA LEU A 22 23.06 -7.20 -8.13
C LEU A 22 21.62 -7.24 -8.66
N LEU A 23 21.40 -7.78 -9.86
CA LEU A 23 20.06 -7.98 -10.40
C LEU A 23 19.21 -8.94 -9.56
N SER A 24 19.83 -10.00 -9.02
CA SER A 24 19.11 -10.96 -8.15
C SER A 24 18.71 -10.32 -6.83
N VAL A 25 19.62 -9.56 -6.20
CA VAL A 25 19.33 -8.81 -4.96
C VAL A 25 18.28 -7.73 -5.23
N TYR A 26 18.42 -7.02 -6.35
CA TYR A 26 17.48 -6.01 -6.77
C TYR A 26 16.08 -6.59 -7.05
N TYR A 27 16.00 -7.72 -7.77
CA TYR A 27 14.74 -8.43 -8.02
C TYR A 27 14.05 -8.86 -6.71
N TRP A 28 14.84 -9.37 -5.76
CA TRP A 28 14.32 -9.75 -4.44
C TRP A 28 13.76 -8.54 -3.69
N ARG A 29 14.51 -7.42 -3.66
CA ARG A 29 14.07 -6.16 -3.05
C ARG A 29 12.83 -5.58 -3.71
N ILE A 30 12.77 -5.55 -5.06
CA ILE A 30 11.57 -5.10 -5.78
C ILE A 30 10.37 -5.94 -5.42
N ARG A 31 10.53 -7.26 -5.39
CA ARG A 31 9.45 -8.18 -5.04
C ARG A 31 8.94 -7.92 -3.63
N GLU A 32 9.84 -7.69 -2.69
CA GLU A 32 9.49 -7.39 -1.30
C GLU A 32 8.76 -6.05 -1.19
N THR A 33 9.27 -5.01 -1.85
CA THR A 33 8.67 -3.67 -1.84
C THR A 33 7.37 -3.60 -2.65
N ALA A 34 7.29 -4.32 -3.77
CA ALA A 34 6.07 -4.39 -4.58
C ALA A 34 4.93 -5.13 -3.89
N ASN A 35 5.26 -6.03 -2.95
CA ASN A 35 4.28 -6.73 -2.12
C ASN A 35 4.02 -6.00 -0.79
N SER A 36 4.78 -4.94 -0.46
CA SER A 36 4.51 -4.14 0.72
C SER A 36 3.30 -3.25 0.46
N GLN A 37 2.28 -3.47 1.24
CA GLN A 37 1.13 -2.56 1.31
C GLN A 37 1.52 -1.38 2.20
N HIS A 38 1.03 -0.20 1.86
CA HIS A 38 1.15 0.98 2.70
C HIS A 38 -0.23 1.58 2.96
N SER A 39 -0.40 2.07 4.16
CA SER A 39 -1.59 2.80 4.57
C SER A 39 -1.49 4.25 4.11
N TYR A 40 -2.45 4.75 3.36
CA TYR A 40 -2.42 6.12 2.84
C TYR A 40 -3.54 7.02 3.38
N LEU A 41 -4.65 6.45 3.75
CA LEU A 41 -5.67 7.13 4.53
C LEU A 41 -5.83 6.38 5.84
N GLN A 42 -5.50 7.03 6.93
CA GLN A 42 -5.60 6.46 8.25
C GLN A 42 -6.31 7.43 9.16
N ILE A 43 -7.49 7.02 9.63
CA ILE A 43 -8.19 7.71 10.70
C ILE A 43 -7.79 6.98 11.97
N GLU A 44 -6.81 7.55 12.66
CA GLU A 44 -6.45 7.12 14.00
C GLU A 44 -7.30 7.88 15.01
N ALA A 45 -7.90 7.15 15.92
CA ALA A 45 -8.49 7.74 17.09
C ALA A 45 -7.74 7.24 18.33
N SER A 46 -7.32 8.13 19.20
CA SER A 46 -6.91 7.75 20.54
C SER A 46 -8.14 7.29 21.33
N GLU A 47 -7.93 6.45 22.35
CA GLU A 47 -9.04 6.00 23.21
C GLU A 47 -9.87 7.17 23.77
N GLU A 48 -9.25 8.34 24.01
CA GLU A 48 -9.91 9.57 24.46
C GLU A 48 -10.81 10.21 23.40
N GLN A 49 -10.62 9.86 22.11
CA GLN A 49 -11.39 10.42 20.98
C GLN A 49 -12.55 9.52 20.55
N PHE A 50 -12.61 8.27 21.04
CA PHE A 50 -13.75 7.42 20.78
C PHE A 50 -15.00 8.02 21.42
N GLN A 51 -15.99 8.31 20.61
CA GLN A 51 -17.28 8.69 21.14
C GLN A 51 -17.92 7.47 21.82
N ASP A 52 -18.10 7.55 23.11
CA ASP A 52 -18.96 6.64 23.83
C ASP A 52 -20.43 7.01 23.54
N LYS A 53 -20.84 6.80 22.30
CA LYS A 53 -22.23 6.99 21.88
C LYS A 53 -22.96 5.69 22.14
N THR A 54 -23.53 5.58 23.32
CA THR A 54 -24.47 4.51 23.68
C THR A 54 -25.63 4.38 22.69
N GLY A 55 -25.92 5.44 21.90
CA GLY A 55 -26.93 5.45 20.83
C GLY A 55 -26.62 4.60 19.60
N TYR A 56 -25.36 4.23 19.36
CA TYR A 56 -25.01 3.37 18.21
C TYR A 56 -25.41 1.89 18.39
N ILE A 57 -25.82 1.47 19.57
CA ILE A 57 -26.30 0.11 19.83
C ILE A 57 -27.59 -0.20 19.06
N GLU A 58 -28.39 0.81 18.75
CA GLU A 58 -29.66 0.65 18.01
C GLU A 58 -29.51 0.87 16.49
N VAL A 59 -28.31 1.24 16.02
CA VAL A 59 -28.04 1.52 14.59
C VAL A 59 -28.04 0.22 13.79
N ARG A 60 -28.71 0.22 12.64
CA ARG A 60 -28.81 -0.93 11.72
C ARG A 60 -27.93 -0.77 10.49
N GLU A 61 -27.67 0.46 10.08
CA GLU A 61 -26.87 0.76 8.91
C GLU A 61 -25.91 1.90 9.22
N MET A 62 -24.66 1.74 8.81
CA MET A 62 -23.66 2.78 8.88
C MET A 62 -22.97 2.94 7.53
N GLU A 63 -22.80 4.19 7.09
CA GLU A 63 -22.12 4.51 5.85
C GLU A 63 -21.03 5.54 6.10
N GLN A 64 -19.85 5.32 5.51
CA GLN A 64 -18.77 6.28 5.47
C GLN A 64 -18.31 6.49 4.05
N GLN A 65 -18.53 7.70 3.52
CA GLN A 65 -17.98 8.08 2.24
C GLN A 65 -16.53 8.55 2.41
N PHE A 66 -15.68 8.21 1.43
CA PHE A 66 -14.29 8.63 1.39
C PHE A 66 -13.84 8.88 -0.05
N ILE A 67 -12.75 9.64 -0.20
CA ILE A 67 -12.08 9.90 -1.48
C ILE A 67 -10.79 9.10 -1.50
N VAL A 68 -10.50 8.46 -2.61
CA VAL A 68 -9.25 7.73 -2.79
C VAL A 68 -8.15 8.68 -3.22
N ASP A 69 -7.08 8.80 -2.42
CA ASP A 69 -5.94 9.68 -2.67
C ASP A 69 -4.83 9.02 -3.51
N GLU A 70 -4.89 7.69 -3.65
CA GLU A 70 -3.94 6.89 -4.40
C GLU A 70 -4.58 6.34 -5.69
N ASN A 71 -3.75 5.88 -6.60
CA ASN A 71 -4.21 5.31 -7.88
C ASN A 71 -4.70 3.85 -7.76
N GLU A 72 -4.56 3.26 -6.59
CA GLU A 72 -4.89 1.86 -6.32
C GLU A 72 -5.50 1.72 -4.93
N LEU A 73 -6.46 0.82 -4.79
CA LEU A 73 -6.96 0.32 -3.51
C LEU A 73 -6.91 -1.21 -3.52
N THR A 74 -6.17 -1.81 -2.57
CA THR A 74 -6.02 -3.27 -2.46
C THR A 74 -6.83 -3.86 -1.34
N GLU A 75 -6.94 -3.13 -0.24
CA GLU A 75 -7.71 -3.50 0.94
C GLU A 75 -8.05 -2.27 1.77
N PHE A 76 -8.96 -2.42 2.67
CA PHE A 76 -9.24 -1.45 3.72
C PHE A 76 -9.47 -2.15 5.04
N ASN A 77 -9.25 -1.42 6.13
CA ASN A 77 -9.49 -1.91 7.48
C ASN A 77 -10.52 -1.02 8.15
N VAL A 78 -11.45 -1.63 8.88
CA VAL A 78 -12.41 -0.91 9.71
C VAL A 78 -12.22 -1.37 11.15
N MET A 79 -12.19 -0.44 12.08
CA MET A 79 -12.14 -0.76 13.50
C MET A 79 -13.55 -1.03 14.02
N PHE A 80 -13.70 -2.12 14.77
CA PHE A 80 -14.95 -2.48 15.44
C PHE A 80 -14.80 -2.43 16.94
N ARG A 81 -15.85 -1.94 17.58
CA ARG A 81 -16.05 -1.99 19.03
C ARG A 81 -16.89 -3.21 19.36
N LYS A 82 -16.54 -3.94 20.41
CA LYS A 82 -17.29 -5.09 20.90
C LYS A 82 -18.44 -4.65 21.81
N LEU A 83 -19.59 -5.28 21.64
CA LEU A 83 -20.75 -5.12 22.50
C LEU A 83 -20.86 -6.32 23.48
N GLU A 84 -21.53 -6.12 24.60
CA GLU A 84 -21.68 -7.13 25.64
C GLU A 84 -22.76 -8.22 25.32
N GLN A 85 -23.02 -8.46 24.03
CA GLN A 85 -23.98 -9.43 23.55
C GLN A 85 -23.34 -10.41 22.55
N GLN A 86 -23.96 -11.58 22.39
CA GLN A 86 -23.55 -12.55 21.39
C GLN A 86 -24.29 -12.29 20.07
N ALA A 87 -23.57 -12.34 18.98
CA ALA A 87 -24.15 -12.21 17.67
C ALA A 87 -24.84 -13.50 17.25
N GLU A 88 -26.08 -13.38 16.73
CA GLU A 88 -26.81 -14.46 16.09
C GLU A 88 -26.58 -14.48 14.57
N GLU A 89 -26.34 -13.32 13.99
CA GLU A 89 -26.10 -13.11 12.56
C GLU A 89 -24.78 -12.35 12.32
N PRO A 90 -24.11 -12.58 11.17
CA PRO A 90 -22.90 -11.87 10.82
C PRO A 90 -23.20 -10.40 10.46
N VAL A 91 -22.26 -9.52 10.79
CA VAL A 91 -22.24 -8.14 10.28
C VAL A 91 -21.81 -8.18 8.81
N GLN A 92 -22.53 -7.45 7.96
CA GLN A 92 -22.21 -7.34 6.54
C GLN A 92 -21.47 -6.04 6.28
N VAL A 93 -20.37 -6.11 5.51
CA VAL A 93 -19.60 -4.95 5.09
C VAL A 93 -19.54 -4.96 3.57
N GLU A 94 -19.87 -3.84 2.95
CA GLU A 94 -19.89 -3.66 1.51
C GLU A 94 -19.04 -2.45 1.11
N LEU A 95 -18.29 -2.59 0.04
CA LEU A 95 -17.68 -1.45 -0.64
C LEU A 95 -18.54 -1.07 -1.83
N LEU A 96 -19.02 0.16 -1.84
CA LEU A 96 -19.88 0.68 -2.90
C LEU A 96 -19.19 1.85 -3.61
N LYS A 97 -19.45 1.99 -4.92
CA LYS A 97 -19.09 3.20 -5.65
C LYS A 97 -20.08 4.32 -5.30
N ALA A 98 -19.60 5.52 -4.95
CA ALA A 98 -20.48 6.58 -4.46
C ALA A 98 -21.39 7.17 -5.54
N THR A 99 -21.01 7.07 -6.84
CA THR A 99 -21.75 7.69 -7.96
C THR A 99 -23.11 7.06 -8.26
N ASP A 100 -23.18 5.73 -8.16
CA ASP A 100 -24.34 4.92 -8.56
C ASP A 100 -24.71 3.85 -7.54
N ARG A 101 -23.96 3.78 -6.43
CA ARG A 101 -24.06 2.74 -5.39
C ARG A 101 -23.83 1.32 -5.91
N GLU A 102 -23.09 1.19 -7.01
CA GLU A 102 -22.67 -0.13 -7.50
C GLU A 102 -21.85 -0.84 -6.42
N GLN A 103 -22.26 -2.07 -6.09
CA GLN A 103 -21.54 -2.91 -5.14
C GLN A 103 -20.29 -3.48 -5.79
N ILE A 104 -19.12 -3.10 -5.27
CA ILE A 104 -17.83 -3.62 -5.71
C ILE A 104 -17.58 -5.00 -5.10
N GLN A 105 -17.72 -5.09 -3.79
CA GLN A 105 -17.53 -6.36 -3.06
C GLN A 105 -18.26 -6.33 -1.71
N LYS A 106 -18.56 -7.52 -1.20
CA LYS A 106 -19.25 -7.73 0.08
C LYS A 106 -18.50 -8.76 0.91
N TRP A 107 -18.49 -8.55 2.23
CA TRP A 107 -17.92 -9.43 3.24
C TRP A 107 -18.89 -9.65 4.38
N GLU A 108 -18.70 -10.76 5.09
CA GLU A 108 -19.45 -11.11 6.31
C GLU A 108 -18.46 -11.34 7.45
N ILE A 109 -18.77 -10.81 8.63
CA ILE A 109 -17.94 -10.92 9.83
C ILE A 109 -18.74 -11.57 10.92
N ASP A 110 -18.21 -12.66 11.49
CA ASP A 110 -18.73 -13.19 12.76
C ASP A 110 -18.27 -12.29 13.91
N GLY A 111 -19.17 -11.45 14.41
CA GLY A 111 -18.90 -10.52 15.49
C GLY A 111 -18.42 -11.16 16.79
N ASN A 112 -18.70 -12.45 17.01
CA ASN A 112 -18.24 -13.16 18.20
C ASN A 112 -16.73 -13.36 18.24
N THR A 113 -16.07 -13.38 17.06
CA THR A 113 -14.63 -13.61 16.90
C THR A 113 -13.79 -12.32 16.96
N VAL A 114 -14.46 -11.16 16.87
CA VAL A 114 -13.80 -9.85 16.82
C VAL A 114 -13.47 -9.36 18.23
N GLY A 115 -12.25 -8.86 18.42
CA GLY A 115 -11.83 -8.21 19.67
C GLY A 115 -12.41 -6.80 19.81
N ASP A 116 -12.36 -6.25 21.02
CA ASP A 116 -12.76 -4.87 21.25
C ASP A 116 -11.72 -3.91 20.65
N TYR A 117 -12.20 -2.84 20.02
CA TYR A 117 -11.38 -1.84 19.29
C TYR A 117 -10.32 -2.47 18.37
N SER A 118 -10.72 -3.52 17.64
CA SER A 118 -9.82 -4.23 16.73
C SER A 118 -10.14 -3.95 15.28
N TYR A 119 -9.08 -3.79 14.47
CA TYR A 119 -9.21 -3.66 13.03
C TYR A 119 -9.55 -5.01 12.39
N GLN A 120 -10.53 -4.98 11.48
CA GLN A 120 -10.84 -6.07 10.58
C GLN A 120 -10.43 -5.68 9.17
N THR A 121 -9.70 -6.56 8.50
CA THR A 121 -9.14 -6.32 7.16
C THR A 121 -10.06 -6.90 6.10
N PHE A 122 -10.37 -6.10 5.09
CA PHE A 122 -11.20 -6.44 3.94
C PHE A 122 -10.36 -6.41 2.67
N HIS A 123 -9.92 -7.57 2.22
CA HIS A 123 -9.14 -7.69 0.99
C HIS A 123 -10.05 -7.63 -0.23
N LEU A 124 -9.71 -6.81 -1.20
CA LEU A 124 -10.34 -6.82 -2.51
C LEU A 124 -9.86 -8.04 -3.30
N SER A 125 -10.80 -8.79 -3.86
CA SER A 125 -10.48 -9.94 -4.72
C SER A 125 -9.74 -9.52 -5.99
N VAL A 126 -10.01 -8.30 -6.47
CA VAL A 126 -9.28 -7.63 -7.55
C VAL A 126 -8.99 -6.21 -7.09
N PRO A 127 -7.71 -5.79 -7.04
CA PRO A 127 -7.37 -4.41 -6.74
C PRO A 127 -8.09 -3.42 -7.67
N LEU A 128 -8.57 -2.32 -7.13
CA LEU A 128 -9.11 -1.23 -7.93
C LEU A 128 -7.95 -0.35 -8.38
N GLU A 129 -7.82 -0.15 -9.70
CA GLU A 129 -6.75 0.66 -10.30
C GLU A 129 -7.33 1.87 -11.03
N GLY A 130 -6.54 2.95 -11.13
CA GLY A 130 -6.92 4.15 -11.86
C GLY A 130 -7.98 5.00 -11.17
N ILE A 131 -8.15 4.86 -9.86
CA ILE A 131 -9.27 5.38 -9.07
C ILE A 131 -8.96 6.66 -8.27
N MET A 132 -7.79 7.27 -8.48
CA MET A 132 -7.43 8.51 -7.76
C MET A 132 -8.49 9.61 -7.94
N GLY A 133 -8.99 10.14 -6.84
CA GLY A 133 -10.04 11.15 -6.80
C GLY A 133 -11.46 10.59 -6.91
N GLU A 134 -11.65 9.30 -7.10
CA GLU A 134 -12.98 8.69 -7.06
C GLU A 134 -13.49 8.57 -5.62
N LYS A 135 -14.82 8.57 -5.48
CA LYS A 135 -15.49 8.43 -4.19
C LYS A 135 -16.10 7.05 -4.04
N TYR A 136 -15.90 6.47 -2.85
CA TYR A 136 -16.44 5.18 -2.44
C TYR A 136 -17.13 5.29 -1.10
N ILE A 137 -17.95 4.30 -0.77
CA ILE A 137 -18.69 4.20 0.48
C ILE A 137 -18.38 2.86 1.12
N ILE A 138 -17.94 2.87 2.38
CA ILE A 138 -17.97 1.70 3.25
C ILE A 138 -19.37 1.68 3.85
N HIS A 139 -20.15 0.65 3.50
CA HIS A 139 -21.50 0.42 4.01
C HIS A 139 -21.50 -0.80 4.92
N VAL A 140 -21.98 -0.63 6.14
CA VAL A 140 -22.02 -1.68 7.16
C VAL A 140 -23.47 -1.90 7.60
N THR A 141 -23.97 -3.12 7.39
CA THR A 141 -25.28 -3.56 7.88
C THR A 141 -25.11 -4.34 9.18
N ILE A 142 -25.77 -3.88 10.22
CA ILE A 142 -25.63 -4.36 11.60
C ILE A 142 -26.92 -5.08 12.00
N PRO A 143 -26.89 -6.41 12.26
CA PRO A 143 -28.05 -7.15 12.69
C PRO A 143 -28.52 -6.73 14.08
N GLU A 144 -29.78 -7.08 14.43
CA GLU A 144 -30.42 -6.64 15.69
C GLU A 144 -29.64 -7.07 16.94
N ASN A 145 -29.09 -8.28 16.93
CA ASN A 145 -28.30 -8.82 18.03
C ASN A 145 -26.81 -8.89 17.61
N SER A 146 -26.24 -7.78 17.17
CA SER A 146 -24.84 -7.75 16.80
C SER A 146 -23.91 -7.71 18.00
N ALA A 147 -22.83 -8.49 17.99
CA ALA A 147 -21.79 -8.43 19.00
C ALA A 147 -20.77 -7.30 18.75
N ILE A 148 -20.82 -6.65 17.60
CA ILE A 148 -19.89 -5.58 17.21
C ILE A 148 -20.60 -4.45 16.48
N VAL A 149 -19.99 -3.27 16.55
CA VAL A 149 -20.40 -2.08 15.79
C VAL A 149 -19.13 -1.34 15.33
N PRO A 150 -19.14 -0.69 14.16
CA PRO A 150 -17.98 0.13 13.74
C PRO A 150 -17.66 1.21 14.78
N ALA A 151 -16.39 1.36 15.10
CA ALA A 151 -15.94 2.43 15.97
C ALA A 151 -16.02 3.78 15.23
N VAL A 152 -16.50 4.82 15.94
CA VAL A 152 -16.66 6.17 15.41
C VAL A 152 -15.82 7.14 16.23
N THR A 153 -15.19 8.09 15.57
CA THR A 153 -14.42 9.17 16.18
C THR A 153 -15.08 10.52 15.94
N ASN A 154 -14.75 11.51 16.79
CA ASN A 154 -15.14 12.90 16.58
C ASN A 154 -14.37 13.59 15.45
N TYR A 155 -13.34 12.96 14.92
CA TYR A 155 -12.56 13.49 13.81
C TYR A 155 -13.35 13.39 12.52
N GLU A 156 -13.41 14.48 11.77
CA GLU A 156 -14.03 14.51 10.45
C GLU A 156 -12.95 14.22 9.40
N ALA A 157 -13.08 13.08 8.71
CA ALA A 157 -12.19 12.75 7.61
C ALA A 157 -12.71 13.39 6.32
N TYR A 158 -11.88 14.15 5.65
CA TYR A 158 -12.15 14.71 4.32
C TYR A 158 -13.46 15.46 4.20
N GLY A 159 -14.00 15.99 5.32
CA GLY A 159 -15.26 16.72 5.34
C GLY A 159 -16.51 15.86 5.16
N GLU A 160 -16.38 14.55 5.17
CA GLU A 160 -17.50 13.61 5.06
C GLU A 160 -17.85 13.04 6.44
N HIS A 161 -19.11 13.13 6.81
CA HIS A 161 -19.64 12.58 8.05
C HIS A 161 -20.05 11.13 7.90
N VAL A 162 -20.07 10.39 9.00
CA VAL A 162 -20.69 9.07 9.03
C VAL A 162 -22.21 9.24 8.96
N LYS A 163 -22.88 8.36 8.22
CA LYS A 163 -24.33 8.26 8.21
C LYS A 163 -24.77 7.03 9.02
N THR A 164 -25.79 7.21 9.81
CA THR A 164 -26.44 6.12 10.58
C THR A 164 -27.92 6.09 10.24
N ASP A 165 -28.42 4.94 9.79
CA ASP A 165 -29.81 4.76 9.37
C ASP A 165 -30.31 5.88 8.42
N GLY A 166 -29.42 6.33 7.50
CA GLY A 166 -29.67 7.36 6.51
C GLY A 166 -29.55 8.80 7.00
N ASN A 167 -29.24 9.04 8.28
CA ASN A 167 -29.05 10.38 8.86
C ASN A 167 -27.56 10.72 8.97
N ASP A 168 -27.18 11.95 8.66
CA ASP A 168 -25.82 12.45 8.87
C ASP A 168 -25.55 12.63 10.37
N GLU A 169 -24.47 12.04 10.84
CA GLU A 169 -24.01 12.16 12.22
C GLU A 169 -22.64 12.86 12.28
N THR A 170 -22.33 13.46 13.41
CA THR A 170 -21.00 14.08 13.61
C THR A 170 -19.93 13.01 13.77
N GLY A 171 -18.76 13.22 13.16
CA GLY A 171 -17.63 12.31 13.21
C GLY A 171 -17.56 11.35 12.02
N CYS A 172 -16.68 10.38 12.08
CA CYS A 172 -16.51 9.38 11.04
C CYS A 172 -16.17 8.00 11.61
N MET A 173 -16.37 6.95 10.80
CA MET A 173 -15.86 5.61 11.14
C MET A 173 -14.34 5.65 11.24
N VAL A 174 -13.79 4.81 12.11
CA VAL A 174 -12.34 4.60 12.20
C VAL A 174 -11.94 3.54 11.19
N PHE A 175 -11.24 3.97 10.15
CA PHE A 175 -10.81 3.09 9.06
C PHE A 175 -9.46 3.53 8.48
N ASN A 176 -8.82 2.65 7.75
CA ASN A 176 -7.66 2.98 6.92
C ASN A 176 -7.75 2.30 5.55
N LEU A 177 -7.11 2.89 4.56
CA LEU A 177 -7.05 2.40 3.19
C LEU A 177 -5.62 1.96 2.87
N GLN A 178 -5.47 0.91 2.09
CA GLN A 178 -4.17 0.38 1.72
C GLN A 178 -4.04 0.20 0.22
N ALA A 179 -2.86 0.53 -0.28
CA ALA A 179 -2.46 0.38 -1.68
C ALA A 179 -1.11 -0.31 -1.78
N THR A 180 -0.82 -0.93 -2.92
CA THR A 180 0.53 -1.34 -3.25
C THR A 180 1.34 -0.16 -3.75
N ASN A 181 2.63 -0.11 -3.43
CA ASN A 181 3.48 1.00 -3.81
C ASN A 181 3.98 0.87 -5.27
N ALA A 182 3.05 1.01 -6.25
CA ALA A 182 3.33 0.90 -7.67
C ALA A 182 4.36 1.95 -8.14
N PHE A 183 4.38 3.14 -7.54
CA PHE A 183 5.34 4.19 -7.88
C PHE A 183 6.77 3.79 -7.52
N LEU A 184 7.00 3.27 -6.32
CA LEU A 184 8.32 2.77 -5.91
C LEU A 184 8.77 1.61 -6.79
N LYS A 185 7.87 0.71 -7.17
CA LYS A 185 8.15 -0.39 -8.10
C LYS A 185 8.73 0.11 -9.43
N ASN A 186 8.13 1.15 -10.01
CA ASN A 186 8.57 1.73 -11.27
C ASN A 186 9.91 2.47 -11.13
N ILE A 187 10.12 3.21 -10.04
CA ILE A 187 11.41 3.87 -9.76
C ILE A 187 12.52 2.83 -9.63
N TYR A 188 12.33 1.78 -8.87
CA TYR A 188 13.32 0.72 -8.70
C TYR A 188 13.62 0.00 -10.02
N ALA A 189 12.61 -0.23 -10.86
CA ALA A 189 12.83 -0.79 -12.19
C ALA A 189 13.74 0.12 -13.05
N CYS A 190 13.46 1.43 -13.08
CA CYS A 190 14.29 2.42 -13.81
C CYS A 190 15.72 2.47 -13.25
N VAL A 191 15.88 2.51 -11.94
CA VAL A 191 17.20 2.52 -11.27
C VAL A 191 17.98 1.27 -11.61
N GLY A 192 17.33 0.08 -11.62
CA GLY A 192 17.97 -1.17 -12.03
C GLY A 192 18.47 -1.17 -13.47
N VAL A 193 17.67 -0.64 -14.39
CA VAL A 193 18.08 -0.48 -15.80
C VAL A 193 19.29 0.45 -15.91
N ILE A 194 19.28 1.60 -15.22
CA ILE A 194 20.41 2.55 -15.22
C ILE A 194 21.67 1.88 -14.66
N LEU A 195 21.54 1.11 -13.59
CA LEU A 195 22.66 0.38 -12.97
C LEU A 195 23.27 -0.64 -13.94
N CYS A 196 22.46 -1.40 -14.64
CA CYS A 196 22.93 -2.37 -15.64
C CYS A 196 23.61 -1.67 -16.83
N LEU A 197 23.01 -0.59 -17.36
CA LEU A 197 23.58 0.17 -18.47
C LEU A 197 24.90 0.82 -18.08
N SER A 198 25.02 1.35 -16.84
CA SER A 198 26.26 1.95 -16.36
C SER A 198 27.39 0.92 -16.23
N LEU A 199 27.10 -0.29 -15.77
CA LEU A 199 28.08 -1.38 -15.71
C LEU A 199 28.55 -1.82 -17.10
N VAL A 200 27.63 -1.95 -18.06
CA VAL A 200 27.99 -2.28 -19.44
C VAL A 200 28.83 -1.18 -20.06
N ALA A 201 28.43 0.08 -19.87
CA ALA A 201 29.21 1.23 -20.37
C ALA A 201 30.61 1.28 -19.77
N PHE A 202 30.76 1.05 -18.46
CA PHE A 202 32.06 0.98 -17.79
C PHE A 202 32.94 -0.13 -18.36
N GLY A 203 32.37 -1.33 -18.60
CA GLY A 203 33.11 -2.43 -19.24
C GLY A 203 33.59 -2.10 -20.64
N LEU A 204 32.73 -1.48 -21.45
CA LEU A 204 33.10 -1.05 -22.82
C LEU A 204 34.18 0.02 -22.82
N LEU A 205 34.16 0.98 -21.88
CA LEU A 205 35.20 2.00 -21.72
C LEU A 205 36.54 1.37 -21.36
N LEU A 206 36.55 0.42 -20.42
CA LEU A 206 37.77 -0.31 -20.05
C LEU A 206 38.35 -1.08 -21.25
N MET A 207 37.50 -1.68 -22.09
CA MET A 207 37.95 -2.43 -23.27
C MET A 207 38.56 -1.51 -24.35
N ARG A 208 38.02 -0.32 -24.54
CA ARG A 208 38.50 0.64 -25.56
C ARG A 208 39.82 1.34 -25.22
N LYS A 209 40.34 1.19 -23.99
CA LYS A 209 41.52 1.92 -23.51
C LYS A 209 41.38 3.43 -23.69
N GLU A 210 40.21 3.95 -23.59
CA GLU A 210 39.98 5.37 -23.77
C GLU A 210 40.63 6.16 -22.64
N LYS A 211 41.41 7.20 -23.01
CA LYS A 211 42.15 7.99 -22.02
C LYS A 211 41.31 9.13 -21.40
N ARG A 212 40.03 9.21 -21.73
CA ARG A 212 39.13 10.23 -21.19
C ARG A 212 38.66 9.85 -19.80
N VAL A 213 39.42 10.27 -18.81
CA VAL A 213 39.15 10.01 -17.38
C VAL A 213 37.74 10.49 -16.96
N GLU A 214 37.26 11.56 -17.60
CA GLU A 214 35.95 12.15 -17.36
C GLU A 214 34.78 11.14 -17.52
N TRP A 215 34.82 10.30 -18.55
CA TRP A 215 33.82 9.28 -18.80
C TRP A 215 33.77 8.19 -17.73
N TYR A 216 34.95 7.83 -17.19
CA TYR A 216 35.00 6.85 -16.11
C TYR A 216 34.33 7.39 -14.83
N PHE A 217 34.57 8.67 -14.50
CA PHE A 217 33.95 9.30 -13.34
C PHE A 217 32.45 9.45 -13.51
N LEU A 218 31.97 9.80 -14.70
CA LEU A 218 30.52 9.93 -14.97
C LEU A 218 29.81 8.57 -14.82
N VAL A 219 30.36 7.53 -15.44
CA VAL A 219 29.77 6.18 -15.36
C VAL A 219 29.86 5.62 -13.94
N LEU A 220 30.96 5.85 -13.24
CA LEU A 220 31.11 5.45 -11.84
C LEU A 220 30.13 6.21 -10.94
N GLY A 221 29.93 7.50 -11.18
CA GLY A 221 28.94 8.30 -10.44
C GLY A 221 27.52 7.79 -10.62
N LEU A 222 27.12 7.45 -11.85
CA LEU A 222 25.81 6.83 -12.12
C LEU A 222 25.65 5.48 -11.43
N PHE A 223 26.70 4.66 -11.44
CA PHE A 223 26.69 3.38 -10.76
C PHE A 223 26.55 3.53 -9.24
N MET A 224 27.36 4.39 -8.62
CA MET A 224 27.32 4.63 -7.17
C MET A 224 25.98 5.24 -6.74
N GLY A 225 25.45 6.20 -7.51
CA GLY A 225 24.14 6.79 -7.24
C GLY A 225 23.02 5.78 -7.32
N SER A 226 23.02 4.92 -8.34
CA SER A 226 22.03 3.84 -8.48
C SER A 226 22.13 2.81 -7.34
N MET A 227 23.35 2.43 -6.95
CA MET A 227 23.58 1.55 -5.80
C MET A 227 23.08 2.16 -4.50
N TYR A 228 23.30 3.47 -4.30
CA TYR A 228 22.82 4.14 -3.10
C TYR A 228 21.31 4.06 -2.95
N ILE A 229 20.56 4.34 -4.01
CA ILE A 229 19.08 4.27 -3.99
C ILE A 229 18.58 2.83 -3.71
N VAL A 230 19.27 1.81 -4.25
CA VAL A 230 18.91 0.40 -4.02
C VAL A 230 19.19 -0.04 -2.59
N LEU A 231 20.32 0.40 -2.01
CA LEU A 231 20.73 -0.04 -0.66
C LEU A 231 20.05 0.76 0.45
N PHE A 232 19.74 2.03 0.18
CA PHE A 232 19.14 2.96 1.13
C PHE A 232 17.88 3.57 0.50
N PRO A 233 16.78 2.80 0.39
CA PRO A 233 15.53 3.35 -0.14
C PRO A 233 15.11 4.55 0.71
N PRO A 234 14.63 5.64 0.07
CA PRO A 234 14.07 6.74 0.83
C PRO A 234 12.94 6.20 1.71
N ASN A 235 12.99 6.55 2.99
CA ASN A 235 11.90 6.25 3.91
C ASN A 235 10.70 7.06 3.44
N THR A 236 9.69 6.40 2.93
CA THR A 236 8.37 6.93 2.60
C THR A 236 7.44 6.77 3.78
#